data_185044a9329a0b0291a818c5a79ce796
#
_entry.id   185044a9329a0b0291a818c5a79ce796
#
_cell.length_a   1.000
_cell.length_b   1.000
_cell.length_c   1.000
_cell.angle_alpha   90.00
_cell.angle_beta   90.00
_cell.angle_gamma   90.00
#
_symmetry.space_group_name_H-M   'P 1'
#
loop_
_entity.id
_entity.type
_entity.pdbx_description
1 polymer ?
#
loop_
_entity_poly.entity_id
_entity_poly.type
_entity_poly.pdbx_seq_one_letter_code
_entity_poly.pdbx_strand_id
1 'polypeptide(L)'
;MSIENVRNAHINAQLRELHGALMEIVGVMNRPQRDEAMVQAAGISLDRALFPLLVSVERLGPIGVGELADRVGRDYTTVSRQVTKLESLELIARENTADRRVRKSVITAKGKAMTDRIDEARARIGRAIFATWDEADVENLVRLMCKFANDIKDDTLTGAQEQA
;
A
#
# COMPACT_ATOMS: atom_id res chain seq x y z
N MET A 1 16.25 31.98 25.58
CA MET A 1 15.59 31.16 24.53
C MET A 1 14.12 31.09 24.88
N SER A 2 13.23 31.45 23.95
CA SER A 2 11.78 31.41 24.18
C SER A 2 11.30 29.94 24.30
N ILE A 3 10.31 29.69 25.17
CA ILE A 3 9.66 28.35 25.34
C ILE A 3 9.17 27.82 23.99
N GLU A 4 8.70 28.71 23.11
CA GLU A 4 8.25 28.38 21.76
C GLU A 4 9.38 27.85 20.86
N ASN A 5 10.58 28.44 20.95
CA ASN A 5 11.74 27.96 20.20
C ASN A 5 12.20 26.55 20.64
N VAL A 6 12.11 26.26 21.94
CA VAL A 6 12.44 24.93 22.49
C VAL A 6 11.41 23.89 22.03
N ARG A 7 10.13 24.25 22.06
CA ARG A 7 9.05 23.36 21.58
C ARG A 7 9.17 23.07 20.08
N ASN A 8 9.44 24.10 19.29
CA ASN A 8 9.62 23.93 17.84
C ASN A 8 10.87 23.09 17.51
N ALA A 9 11.97 23.27 18.23
CA ALA A 9 13.18 22.45 18.06
C ALA A 9 12.91 20.97 18.39
N HIS A 10 12.14 20.69 19.45
CA HIS A 10 11.75 19.33 19.82
C HIS A 10 10.86 18.68 18.75
N ILE A 11 9.84 19.38 18.27
CA ILE A 11 8.96 18.89 17.18
C ILE A 11 9.78 18.61 15.92
N ASN A 12 10.70 19.49 15.54
CA ASN A 12 11.55 19.30 14.36
C ASN A 12 12.45 18.07 14.48
N ALA A 13 12.97 17.78 15.68
CA ALA A 13 13.73 16.56 15.94
C ALA A 13 12.87 15.30 15.77
N GLN A 14 11.65 15.28 16.34
CA GLN A 14 10.71 14.18 16.21
C GLN A 14 10.27 13.94 14.75
N LEU A 15 10.03 15.03 13.97
CA LEU A 15 9.70 14.92 12.56
C LEU A 15 10.86 14.33 11.74
N ARG A 16 12.10 14.64 12.08
CA ARG A 16 13.29 14.06 11.44
C ARG A 16 13.39 12.56 11.71
N GLU A 17 13.18 12.15 12.96
CA GLU A 17 13.18 10.72 13.35
C GLU A 17 12.05 9.96 12.65
N LEU A 18 10.83 10.52 12.64
CA LEU A 18 9.69 9.96 11.94
C LEU A 18 9.99 9.78 10.44
N HIS A 19 10.54 10.82 9.79
CA HIS A 19 10.93 10.75 8.38
C HIS A 19 11.98 9.66 8.14
N GLY A 20 12.99 9.55 8.99
CA GLY A 20 14.00 8.49 8.92
C GLY A 20 13.39 7.10 8.99
N ALA A 21 12.51 6.85 9.98
CA ALA A 21 11.80 5.59 10.14
C ALA A 21 10.91 5.26 8.91
N LEU A 22 10.20 6.25 8.36
CA LEU A 22 9.40 6.07 7.15
C LEU A 22 10.26 5.71 5.95
N MET A 23 11.41 6.36 5.76
CA MET A 23 12.33 6.05 4.67
C MET A 23 12.88 4.62 4.79
N GLU A 24 13.19 4.15 5.98
CA GLU A 24 13.60 2.77 6.21
C GLU A 24 12.48 1.78 5.89
N ILE A 25 11.26 2.03 6.39
CA ILE A 25 10.09 1.19 6.12
C ILE A 25 9.83 1.10 4.61
N VAL A 26 9.76 2.25 3.93
CA VAL A 26 9.53 2.31 2.48
C VAL A 26 10.66 1.60 1.73
N GLY A 27 11.92 1.84 2.11
CA GLY A 27 13.08 1.18 1.53
C GLY A 27 13.04 -0.34 1.66
N VAL A 28 12.60 -0.84 2.82
CA VAL A 28 12.43 -2.29 3.03
C VAL A 28 11.22 -2.82 2.24
N MET A 29 10.10 -2.10 2.24
CA MET A 29 8.87 -2.54 1.56
C MET A 29 8.99 -2.55 0.04
N ASN A 30 9.81 -1.67 -0.54
CA ASN A 30 10.02 -1.60 -1.98
C ASN A 30 11.08 -2.57 -2.52
N ARG A 31 11.67 -3.42 -1.67
CA ARG A 31 12.62 -4.44 -2.15
C ARG A 31 11.89 -5.53 -2.93
N PRO A 32 12.28 -5.80 -4.19
CA PRO A 32 11.64 -6.85 -5.02
C PRO A 32 11.63 -8.23 -4.35
N GLN A 33 12.65 -8.52 -3.55
CA GLN A 33 12.76 -9.77 -2.80
C GLN A 33 11.67 -9.96 -1.75
N ARG A 34 11.04 -8.87 -1.28
CA ARG A 34 9.91 -8.97 -0.33
C ARG A 34 8.65 -9.50 -0.98
N ASP A 35 8.34 -9.04 -2.19
CA ASP A 35 7.18 -9.54 -2.94
C ASP A 35 7.38 -11.03 -3.24
N GLU A 36 8.59 -11.43 -3.66
CA GLU A 36 8.92 -12.82 -3.90
C GLU A 36 8.82 -13.68 -2.61
N ALA A 37 9.38 -13.20 -1.52
CA ALA A 37 9.27 -13.88 -0.21
C ALA A 37 7.82 -13.99 0.25
N MET A 38 6.99 -12.98 0.01
CA MET A 38 5.56 -13.01 0.35
C MET A 38 4.81 -14.03 -0.50
N VAL A 39 5.06 -14.07 -1.81
CA VAL A 39 4.48 -15.06 -2.74
C VAL A 39 4.85 -16.48 -2.30
N GLN A 40 6.11 -16.71 -1.94
CA GLN A 40 6.58 -18.00 -1.41
C GLN A 40 5.93 -18.34 -0.06
N ALA A 41 5.91 -17.39 0.88
CA ALA A 41 5.30 -17.58 2.20
C ALA A 41 3.80 -17.86 2.13
N ALA A 42 3.10 -17.30 1.14
CA ALA A 42 1.70 -17.56 0.85
C ALA A 42 1.49 -18.91 0.12
N GLY A 43 2.56 -19.54 -0.37
CA GLY A 43 2.50 -20.79 -1.14
C GLY A 43 1.68 -20.65 -2.43
N ILE A 44 1.73 -19.48 -3.08
CA ILE A 44 1.01 -19.19 -4.32
C ILE A 44 1.96 -19.15 -5.50
N SER A 45 1.43 -19.43 -6.69
CA SER A 45 2.16 -19.29 -7.94
C SER A 45 1.69 -18.02 -8.64
N LEU A 46 2.40 -16.92 -8.40
CA LEU A 46 2.13 -15.63 -9.01
C LEU A 46 3.45 -14.91 -9.31
N ASP A 47 3.54 -14.34 -10.52
CA ASP A 47 4.66 -13.47 -10.87
C ASP A 47 4.68 -12.26 -9.91
N ARG A 48 5.86 -11.98 -9.33
CA ARG A 48 6.08 -10.86 -8.41
C ARG A 48 5.62 -9.51 -8.99
N ALA A 49 5.74 -9.34 -10.31
CA ALA A 49 5.31 -8.11 -10.95
C ALA A 49 3.78 -7.90 -10.95
N LEU A 50 3.01 -8.99 -10.82
CA LEU A 50 1.55 -8.98 -10.74
C LEU A 50 1.03 -8.87 -9.30
N PHE A 51 1.84 -9.27 -8.33
CA PHE A 51 1.47 -9.31 -6.92
C PHE A 51 0.94 -7.96 -6.39
N PRO A 52 1.63 -6.82 -6.56
CA PRO A 52 1.12 -5.53 -6.05
C PRO A 52 -0.20 -5.13 -6.68
N LEU A 53 -0.39 -5.45 -7.97
CA LEU A 53 -1.62 -5.12 -8.69
C LEU A 53 -2.81 -5.96 -8.21
N LEU A 54 -2.61 -7.27 -8.01
CA LEU A 54 -3.67 -8.14 -7.50
C LEU A 54 -4.14 -7.68 -6.11
N VAL A 55 -3.21 -7.38 -5.20
CA VAL A 55 -3.52 -6.86 -3.86
C VAL A 55 -4.22 -5.50 -3.94
N SER A 56 -3.80 -4.62 -4.87
CA SER A 56 -4.45 -3.31 -5.03
C SER A 56 -5.87 -3.44 -5.57
N VAL A 57 -6.13 -4.34 -6.52
CA VAL A 57 -7.49 -4.60 -7.02
C VAL A 57 -8.39 -5.17 -5.93
N GLU A 58 -7.87 -6.07 -5.10
CA GLU A 58 -8.64 -6.64 -3.99
C GLU A 58 -9.05 -5.57 -2.97
N ARG A 59 -8.14 -4.66 -2.63
CA ARG A 59 -8.36 -3.66 -1.57
C ARG A 59 -9.10 -2.41 -2.01
N LEU A 60 -8.96 -2.04 -3.28
CA LEU A 60 -9.41 -0.75 -3.81
C LEU A 60 -10.42 -0.89 -4.94
N GLY A 61 -10.68 -2.12 -5.41
CA GLY A 61 -11.61 -2.35 -6.51
C GLY A 61 -13.07 -1.98 -6.17
N PRO A 62 -13.84 -1.58 -7.17
CA PRO A 62 -13.56 -1.47 -8.60
C PRO A 62 -12.61 -0.31 -8.95
N ILE A 63 -11.48 -0.59 -9.61
CA ILE A 63 -10.41 0.38 -9.88
C ILE A 63 -9.99 0.39 -11.34
N GLY A 64 -9.73 1.58 -11.90
CA GLY A 64 -9.26 1.78 -13.27
C GLY A 64 -7.75 1.55 -13.42
N VAL A 65 -7.30 1.26 -14.65
CA VAL A 65 -5.88 1.00 -14.95
C VAL A 65 -5.00 2.22 -14.65
N GLY A 66 -5.49 3.44 -14.94
CA GLY A 66 -4.76 4.68 -14.63
C GLY A 66 -4.52 4.84 -13.14
N GLU A 67 -5.58 4.71 -12.34
CA GLU A 67 -5.48 4.81 -10.88
C GLU A 67 -4.58 3.70 -10.30
N LEU A 68 -4.63 2.48 -10.85
CA LEU A 68 -3.70 1.41 -10.48
C LEU A 68 -2.24 1.78 -10.77
N ALA A 69 -1.99 2.37 -11.94
CA ALA A 69 -0.66 2.78 -12.36
C ALA A 69 -0.07 3.82 -11.39
N ASP A 70 -0.86 4.83 -11.03
CA ASP A 70 -0.48 5.85 -10.06
C ASP A 70 -0.20 5.24 -8.68
N ARG A 71 -1.04 4.31 -8.22
CA ARG A 71 -0.89 3.63 -6.91
C ARG A 71 0.36 2.79 -6.80
N VAL A 72 0.74 2.10 -7.86
CA VAL A 72 1.93 1.22 -7.84
C VAL A 72 3.19 1.91 -8.36
N GLY A 73 3.09 3.20 -8.75
CA GLY A 73 4.22 3.98 -9.25
C GLY A 73 4.82 3.43 -10.55
N ARG A 74 3.96 2.92 -11.46
CA ARG A 74 4.37 2.35 -12.76
C ARG A 74 3.67 3.05 -13.90
N ASP A 75 4.26 2.98 -15.09
CA ASP A 75 3.63 3.53 -16.29
C ASP A 75 2.35 2.76 -16.69
N TYR A 76 1.41 3.50 -17.31
CA TYR A 76 0.11 2.98 -17.73
C TYR A 76 0.22 1.77 -18.65
N THR A 77 1.16 1.76 -19.59
CA THR A 77 1.30 0.69 -20.59
C THR A 77 1.73 -0.61 -19.93
N THR A 78 2.68 -0.53 -19.00
CA THR A 78 3.12 -1.68 -18.20
C THR A 78 1.98 -2.24 -17.37
N VAL A 79 1.26 -1.37 -16.63
CA VAL A 79 0.14 -1.80 -15.78
C VAL A 79 -1.00 -2.35 -16.61
N SER A 80 -1.32 -1.76 -17.77
CA SER A 80 -2.33 -2.29 -18.68
C SER A 80 -2.05 -3.72 -19.16
N ARG A 81 -0.79 -4.01 -19.50
CA ARG A 81 -0.37 -5.38 -19.87
C ARG A 81 -0.47 -6.35 -18.68
N GLN A 82 -0.07 -5.92 -17.50
CA GLN A 82 -0.12 -6.71 -16.28
C GLN A 82 -1.57 -7.00 -15.85
N VAL A 83 -2.47 -6.02 -15.95
CA VAL A 83 -3.91 -6.20 -15.73
C VAL A 83 -4.50 -7.21 -16.71
N THR A 84 -4.16 -7.13 -18.01
CA THR A 84 -4.56 -8.11 -18.99
C THR A 84 -4.05 -9.52 -18.65
N LYS A 85 -2.84 -9.63 -18.10
CA LYS A 85 -2.30 -10.91 -17.64
C LYS A 85 -3.07 -11.46 -16.44
N LEU A 86 -3.39 -10.61 -15.44
CA LEU A 86 -4.21 -11.01 -14.28
C LEU A 86 -5.61 -11.48 -14.71
N GLU A 87 -6.20 -10.82 -15.70
CA GLU A 87 -7.48 -11.20 -16.31
C GLU A 87 -7.38 -12.57 -17.00
N SER A 88 -6.31 -12.80 -17.78
CA SER A 88 -6.07 -14.10 -18.43
C SER A 88 -5.84 -15.26 -17.47
N LEU A 89 -5.41 -14.96 -16.24
CA LEU A 89 -5.26 -15.90 -15.13
C LEU A 89 -6.56 -16.08 -14.33
N GLU A 90 -7.63 -15.37 -14.71
CA GLU A 90 -8.93 -15.36 -14.05
C GLU A 90 -8.86 -14.87 -12.57
N LEU A 91 -7.83 -14.08 -12.24
CA LEU A 91 -7.68 -13.53 -10.88
C LEU A 91 -8.46 -12.23 -10.70
N ILE A 92 -8.68 -11.50 -11.77
CA ILE A 92 -9.52 -10.30 -11.84
C ILE A 92 -10.47 -10.40 -13.00
N ALA A 93 -11.55 -9.63 -12.96
CA ALA A 93 -12.48 -9.41 -14.07
C ALA A 93 -12.59 -7.92 -14.36
N ARG A 94 -13.05 -7.58 -15.56
CA ARG A 94 -13.37 -6.20 -15.93
C ARG A 94 -14.86 -5.98 -15.89
N GLU A 95 -15.28 -4.98 -15.13
CA GLU A 95 -16.66 -4.51 -15.13
C GLU A 95 -16.80 -3.24 -15.96
N ASN A 96 -17.89 -3.16 -16.71
CA ASN A 96 -18.26 -1.93 -17.38
C ASN A 96 -18.88 -0.98 -16.36
N THR A 97 -18.41 0.26 -16.33
CA THR A 97 -19.06 1.32 -15.57
C THR A 97 -20.23 1.90 -16.36
N ALA A 98 -21.01 2.80 -15.75
CA ALA A 98 -22.06 3.55 -16.42
C ALA A 98 -21.54 4.27 -17.68
N ASP A 99 -20.29 4.73 -17.65
CA ASP A 99 -19.55 5.16 -18.83
C ASP A 99 -18.84 3.93 -19.45
N ARG A 100 -19.39 3.42 -20.57
CA ARG A 100 -18.86 2.27 -21.32
C ARG A 100 -17.40 2.43 -21.78
N ARG A 101 -16.84 3.64 -21.71
CA ARG A 101 -15.44 3.93 -22.05
C ARG A 101 -14.49 3.60 -20.91
N VAL A 102 -14.99 3.50 -19.69
CA VAL A 102 -14.19 3.23 -18.50
C VAL A 102 -14.46 1.82 -18.02
N ARG A 103 -13.46 0.95 -18.12
CA ARG A 103 -13.49 -0.39 -17.55
C ARG A 103 -12.75 -0.40 -16.23
N LYS A 104 -13.37 -0.95 -15.21
CA LYS A 104 -12.76 -1.13 -13.89
C LYS A 104 -12.43 -2.58 -13.62
N SER A 105 -11.32 -2.81 -12.94
CA SER A 105 -10.89 -4.12 -12.50
C SER A 105 -11.51 -4.45 -11.14
N VAL A 106 -12.03 -5.66 -11.01
CA VAL A 106 -12.57 -6.23 -9.77
C VAL A 106 -11.94 -7.57 -9.49
N ILE A 107 -11.82 -7.93 -8.23
CA ILE A 107 -11.28 -9.22 -7.82
C ILE A 107 -12.30 -10.33 -8.13
N THR A 108 -11.85 -11.48 -8.61
CA THR A 108 -12.67 -12.68 -8.75
C THR A 108 -12.62 -13.53 -7.48
N ALA A 109 -13.49 -14.54 -7.38
CA ALA A 109 -13.41 -15.52 -6.28
C ALA A 109 -12.05 -16.23 -6.23
N LYS A 110 -11.47 -16.55 -7.40
CA LYS A 110 -10.13 -17.15 -7.51
C LYS A 110 -9.03 -16.19 -7.04
N GLY A 111 -9.11 -14.93 -7.46
CA GLY A 111 -8.19 -13.89 -7.01
C GLY A 111 -8.30 -13.64 -5.50
N LYS A 112 -9.53 -13.60 -4.98
CA LYS A 112 -9.78 -13.42 -3.53
C LYS A 112 -9.18 -14.58 -2.72
N ALA A 113 -9.38 -15.83 -3.14
CA ALA A 113 -8.77 -16.97 -2.47
C ALA A 113 -7.22 -16.89 -2.46
N MET A 114 -6.62 -16.33 -3.49
CA MET A 114 -5.18 -16.10 -3.54
C MET A 114 -4.75 -14.98 -2.60
N THR A 115 -5.47 -13.86 -2.55
CA THR A 115 -5.15 -12.75 -1.64
C THR A 115 -5.41 -13.12 -0.18
N ASP A 116 -6.36 -13.99 0.14
CA ASP A 116 -6.56 -14.52 1.50
C ASP A 116 -5.32 -15.28 2.00
N ARG A 117 -4.70 -16.10 1.15
CA ARG A 117 -3.42 -16.77 1.48
C ARG A 117 -2.28 -15.78 1.70
N ILE A 118 -2.26 -14.69 0.94
CA ILE A 118 -1.30 -13.59 1.14
C ILE A 118 -1.52 -12.94 2.51
N ASP A 119 -2.77 -12.67 2.88
CA ASP A 119 -3.10 -12.04 4.16
C ASP A 119 -2.78 -12.98 5.35
N GLU A 120 -3.00 -14.27 5.21
CA GLU A 120 -2.55 -15.26 6.20
C GLU A 120 -1.02 -15.27 6.37
N ALA A 121 -0.28 -15.24 5.27
CA ALA A 121 1.19 -15.16 5.31
C ALA A 121 1.66 -13.85 5.95
N ARG A 122 1.02 -12.73 5.60
CA ARG A 122 1.29 -11.41 6.18
C ARG A 122 1.02 -11.39 7.68
N ALA A 123 -0.09 -12.00 8.11
CA ALA A 123 -0.43 -12.10 9.53
C ALA A 123 0.60 -12.95 10.31
N ARG A 124 1.10 -14.06 9.72
CA ARG A 124 2.18 -14.85 10.36
C ARG A 124 3.46 -14.03 10.53
N ILE A 125 3.87 -13.32 9.47
CA ILE A 125 5.07 -12.47 9.51
C ILE A 125 4.89 -11.33 10.51
N GLY A 126 3.73 -10.68 10.51
CA GLY A 126 3.39 -9.60 11.45
C GLY A 126 3.47 -10.08 12.91
N ARG A 127 2.87 -11.23 13.21
CA ARG A 127 2.98 -11.82 14.57
C ARG A 127 4.42 -12.07 15.00
N ALA A 128 5.29 -12.50 14.10
CA ALA A 128 6.71 -12.69 14.42
C ALA A 128 7.43 -11.36 14.67
N ILE A 129 7.11 -10.32 13.92
CA ILE A 129 7.68 -8.96 14.11
C ILE A 129 7.25 -8.38 15.46
N PHE A 130 5.98 -8.53 15.82
CA PHE A 130 5.40 -7.94 17.03
C PHE A 130 5.43 -8.87 18.26
N ALA A 131 6.13 -10.02 18.16
CA ALA A 131 6.12 -11.03 19.23
C ALA A 131 6.63 -10.53 20.61
N THR A 132 7.45 -9.49 20.61
CA THR A 132 8.02 -8.90 21.82
C THR A 132 7.42 -7.53 22.17
N TRP A 133 6.43 -7.07 21.42
CA TRP A 133 5.79 -5.78 21.66
C TRP A 133 4.61 -5.94 22.62
N ASP A 134 4.37 -4.92 23.43
CA ASP A 134 3.16 -4.84 24.22
C ASP A 134 1.95 -4.62 23.30
N GLU A 135 0.80 -5.19 23.64
CA GLU A 135 -0.43 -5.08 22.86
C GLU A 135 -0.84 -3.60 22.66
N ALA A 136 -0.69 -2.79 23.70
CA ALA A 136 -0.97 -1.36 23.65
C ALA A 136 -0.09 -0.60 22.64
N ASP A 137 1.16 -1.00 22.48
CA ASP A 137 2.07 -0.39 21.49
C ASP A 137 1.67 -0.74 20.07
N VAL A 138 1.25 -1.99 19.83
CA VAL A 138 0.73 -2.42 18.53
C VAL A 138 -0.55 -1.66 18.17
N GLU A 139 -1.49 -1.54 19.11
CA GLU A 139 -2.75 -0.79 18.93
C GLU A 139 -2.46 0.70 18.64
N ASN A 140 -1.56 1.32 19.41
CA ASN A 140 -1.16 2.71 19.21
C ASN A 140 -0.49 2.92 17.85
N LEU A 141 0.41 2.02 17.43
CA LEU A 141 1.05 2.07 16.13
C LEU A 141 0.00 2.04 15.01
N VAL A 142 -0.92 1.08 15.05
CA VAL A 142 -1.99 0.95 14.04
C VAL A 142 -2.83 2.21 13.98
N ARG A 143 -3.31 2.70 15.12
CA ARG A 143 -4.14 3.90 15.22
C ARG A 143 -3.43 5.14 14.66
N LEU A 144 -2.17 5.35 15.07
CA LEU A 144 -1.39 6.52 14.65
C LEU A 144 -0.99 6.45 13.17
N MET A 145 -0.61 5.28 12.67
CA MET A 145 -0.29 5.10 11.26
C MET A 145 -1.51 5.30 10.35
N CYS A 146 -2.68 4.81 10.77
CA CYS A 146 -3.92 5.07 10.02
C CYS A 146 -4.26 6.56 9.99
N LYS A 147 -4.15 7.27 11.13
CA LYS A 147 -4.36 8.71 11.21
C LYS A 147 -3.38 9.44 10.29
N PHE A 148 -2.09 9.16 10.40
CA PHE A 148 -1.05 9.79 9.59
C PHE A 148 -1.26 9.56 8.09
N ALA A 149 -1.62 8.33 7.69
CA ALA A 149 -1.91 8.01 6.30
C ALA A 149 -3.14 8.75 5.76
N ASN A 150 -4.14 9.04 6.58
CA ASN A 150 -5.30 9.84 6.19
C ASN A 150 -4.93 11.32 6.07
N ASP A 151 -4.20 11.86 7.05
CA ASP A 151 -3.80 13.27 7.06
C ASP A 151 -2.90 13.62 5.84
N ILE A 152 -2.05 12.69 5.38
CA ILE A 152 -1.26 12.87 4.15
C ILE A 152 -2.14 12.89 2.89
N LYS A 153 -3.23 12.12 2.85
CA LYS A 153 -4.12 12.08 1.67
C LYS A 153 -4.93 13.36 1.50
N ASP A 154 -5.27 14.01 2.59
CA ASP A 154 -6.08 15.24 2.62
C ASP A 154 -5.27 16.49 2.25
N ASP A 155 -4.26 16.33 1.40
CA ASP A 155 -3.57 17.36 0.59
C ASP A 155 -3.22 18.68 1.31
N THR A 156 -2.71 18.59 2.54
CA THR A 156 -2.18 19.75 3.27
C THR A 156 -0.91 20.35 2.63
N LEU A 157 -0.33 19.70 1.62
CA LEU A 157 0.85 20.20 0.89
C LEU A 157 0.49 21.21 -0.21
N THR A 158 -0.76 21.21 -0.71
CA THR A 158 -1.20 22.15 -1.76
C THR A 158 -1.61 23.50 -1.17
N GLY A 159 -2.03 23.57 0.09
CA GLY A 159 -2.40 24.82 0.76
C GLY A 159 -1.22 25.72 1.19
N ALA A 160 0.01 25.20 1.18
CA ALA A 160 1.20 25.96 1.58
C ALA A 160 1.77 26.84 0.46
N GLN A 161 1.31 26.70 -0.78
CA GLN A 161 1.79 27.48 -1.92
C GLN A 161 0.96 28.74 -2.23
N GLU A 162 -0.22 28.90 -1.61
CA GLU A 162 -1.08 30.09 -1.84
C GLU A 162 -0.88 31.22 -0.81
N GLN A 163 0.03 31.08 0.15
CA GLN A 163 0.29 32.10 1.19
C GLN A 163 1.76 32.59 1.24
N ALA A 164 2.51 32.47 0.17
CA ALA A 164 3.88 33.02 0.07
C ALA A 164 3.97 34.14 -0.98
#